data_481f7951933f7bcd89acabb2b189aa21
#
_entry.id   481f7951933f7bcd89acabb2b189aa21
#
_cell.length_a   1.000
_cell.length_b   1.000
_cell.length_c   1.000
_cell.angle_alpha   90.00
_cell.angle_beta   90.00
_cell.angle_gamma   90.00
#
_symmetry.space_group_name_H-M   'P 1'
#
loop_
_entity.id
_entity.type
_entity.pdbx_description
1 polymer ?
#
loop_
_entity_poly.entity_id
_entity_poly.type
_entity_poly.pdbx_seq_one_letter_code
_entity_poly.pdbx_strand_id
1 'polypeptide(L)'
;MLNKKLLYFLFYFLLANTTSFSQSVQDLQKMKKEYEKFKSGQLALPLPNQSNIPGESFNSSGIYSKRSSIGFNQNNNNNDSLNNEIQRFGYDFFTRRDSIAFWENLPTPKNYLLGPGDELILSLWGETQLRQSYIISREGTIYDDKIGLLIMTGRTIEEGEKFLKSSFSKVYSTLRVENATTFIDLSLGKLRSINVNFVGEVIMPGVYPIHPFSTIITGLIQAGGVDTTGSLRKIIIRRNNKTINFDMYDYLLNGKLDGDIQLRDQDIVVIPPLQLTITIDSAVFRPAKYEFIEGESIMQLLKYAGGLNADASSVLSLERIVPIKNRKNNESIYKYKNIDYSTLNTIFAQNGDHLTAT
;
A
#
# COMPACT_ATOMS: atom_id res chain seq x y z
N MET A 1 20.22 4.16 45.99
CA MET A 1 18.97 4.65 45.36
C MET A 1 18.45 3.58 44.40
N LEU A 2 17.48 2.81 44.82
CA LEU A 2 16.90 1.74 44.00
C LEU A 2 16.02 2.38 42.90
N ASN A 3 16.29 2.03 41.64
CA ASN A 3 15.68 2.65 40.49
C ASN A 3 14.15 2.37 40.47
N LYS A 4 13.30 3.40 40.57
CA LYS A 4 11.83 3.31 40.61
C LYS A 4 11.23 2.42 39.49
N LYS A 5 11.89 2.31 38.33
CA LYS A 5 11.45 1.43 37.23
C LYS A 5 11.59 -0.07 37.55
N LEU A 6 12.57 -0.44 38.37
CA LEU A 6 12.75 -1.83 38.84
C LEU A 6 11.65 -2.25 39.81
N LEU A 7 11.20 -1.30 40.65
CA LEU A 7 10.13 -1.53 41.64
C LEU A 7 8.76 -1.74 40.91
N TYR A 8 8.49 -1.00 39.85
CA TYR A 8 7.26 -1.17 39.05
C TYR A 8 7.25 -2.49 38.28
N PHE A 9 8.38 -2.94 37.77
CA PHE A 9 8.49 -4.23 37.05
C PHE A 9 8.29 -5.42 38.04
N LEU A 10 8.84 -5.35 39.22
CA LEU A 10 8.62 -6.36 40.28
C LEU A 10 7.16 -6.37 40.77
N PHE A 11 6.51 -5.22 40.86
CA PHE A 11 5.12 -5.11 41.33
C PHE A 11 4.14 -5.65 40.30
N TYR A 12 4.39 -5.44 38.99
CA TYR A 12 3.57 -5.96 37.91
C TYR A 12 3.70 -7.48 37.74
N PHE A 13 4.86 -8.04 38.01
CA PHE A 13 5.10 -9.48 37.96
C PHE A 13 4.49 -10.22 39.19
N LEU A 14 4.35 -9.57 40.31
CA LEU A 14 3.72 -10.10 41.52
C LEU A 14 2.19 -10.14 41.42
N LEU A 15 1.58 -9.25 40.64
CA LEU A 15 0.12 -9.20 40.44
C LEU A 15 -0.41 -10.18 39.38
N ALA A 16 0.44 -10.73 38.52
CA ALA A 16 0.04 -11.67 37.48
C ALA A 16 0.01 -13.15 37.88
N ASN A 17 0.52 -13.51 39.07
CA ASN A 17 0.57 -14.91 39.54
C ASN A 17 -0.01 -15.08 40.93
N THR A 18 -1.33 -15.17 41.04
CA THR A 18 -2.00 -15.68 42.26
C THR A 18 -2.20 -17.20 42.19
N THR A 19 -1.12 -17.95 42.03
CA THR A 19 -1.08 -19.36 42.38
C THR A 19 0.19 -19.59 43.16
N SER A 20 0.03 -20.07 44.40
CA SER A 20 1.04 -20.35 45.41
C SER A 20 2.16 -21.23 44.82
N PHE A 21 3.28 -20.62 44.51
CA PHE A 21 4.55 -21.34 44.33
C PHE A 21 5.62 -20.66 45.17
N SER A 22 6.16 -21.37 46.15
CA SER A 22 7.35 -20.99 46.91
C SER A 22 8.54 -20.98 45.91
N GLN A 23 8.88 -19.82 45.41
CA GLN A 23 10.09 -19.65 44.58
C GLN A 23 11.32 -19.72 45.50
N SER A 24 12.22 -20.63 45.18
CA SER A 24 13.47 -20.79 45.94
C SER A 24 14.43 -19.62 45.66
N VAL A 25 15.28 -19.28 46.63
CA VAL A 25 16.33 -18.25 46.49
C VAL A 25 17.23 -18.54 45.27
N GLN A 26 17.34 -19.79 44.85
CA GLN A 26 18.08 -20.21 43.66
C GLN A 26 17.43 -19.75 42.34
N ASP A 27 16.09 -19.73 42.27
CA ASP A 27 15.37 -19.25 41.06
C ASP A 27 15.52 -17.74 40.89
N LEU A 28 15.54 -16.99 42.00
CA LEU A 28 15.80 -15.54 41.96
C LEU A 28 17.23 -15.20 41.51
N GLN A 29 18.21 -16.01 41.91
CA GLN A 29 19.59 -15.85 41.46
C GLN A 29 19.77 -16.21 39.99
N LYS A 30 19.02 -17.20 39.46
CA LYS A 30 19.02 -17.58 38.06
C LYS A 30 18.43 -16.49 37.18
N MET A 31 17.28 -15.94 37.57
CA MET A 31 16.64 -14.81 36.87
C MET A 31 17.53 -13.55 36.86
N LYS A 32 18.25 -13.28 37.97
CA LYS A 32 19.19 -12.15 38.02
C LYS A 32 20.34 -12.32 37.04
N LYS A 33 20.89 -13.52 36.89
CA LYS A 33 21.94 -13.84 35.92
C LYS A 33 21.45 -13.74 34.45
N GLU A 34 20.24 -14.16 34.19
CA GLU A 34 19.62 -14.03 32.86
C GLU A 34 19.35 -12.57 32.48
N TYR A 35 18.89 -11.77 33.43
CA TYR A 35 18.71 -10.33 33.25
C TYR A 35 20.01 -9.59 32.94
N GLU A 36 21.11 -9.95 33.64
CA GLU A 36 22.42 -9.34 33.35
C GLU A 36 22.99 -9.74 32.02
N LYS A 37 22.74 -10.98 31.54
CA LYS A 37 23.08 -11.44 30.18
C LYS A 37 22.25 -10.72 29.11
N PHE A 38 20.99 -10.45 29.36
CA PHE A 38 20.14 -9.65 28.50
C PHE A 38 20.64 -8.19 28.39
N LYS A 39 21.03 -7.61 29.49
CA LYS A 39 21.56 -6.24 29.55
C LYS A 39 22.91 -6.09 28.85
N SER A 40 23.71 -7.14 28.80
CA SER A 40 25.04 -7.19 28.12
C SER A 40 24.96 -7.51 26.63
N GLY A 41 23.77 -7.69 26.05
CA GLY A 41 23.58 -7.99 24.63
C GLY A 41 24.02 -9.41 24.18
N GLN A 42 24.26 -10.32 25.12
CA GLN A 42 24.71 -11.70 24.83
C GLN A 42 23.59 -12.73 24.70
N LEU A 43 22.31 -12.34 24.82
CA LEU A 43 21.17 -13.22 24.61
C LEU A 43 20.23 -12.60 23.58
N ALA A 44 20.11 -13.24 22.41
CA ALA A 44 18.99 -13.03 21.52
C ALA A 44 17.73 -13.66 22.10
N LEU A 45 16.59 -12.99 22.04
CA LEU A 45 15.31 -13.54 22.47
C LEU A 45 15.00 -14.83 21.68
N PRO A 46 14.69 -15.96 22.32
CA PRO A 46 14.20 -17.12 21.60
C PRO A 46 12.80 -16.78 21.03
N LEU A 47 12.65 -16.95 19.72
CA LEU A 47 11.33 -16.98 19.08
C LEU A 47 10.47 -18.07 19.75
N PRO A 48 9.19 -17.83 20.02
CA PRO A 48 8.32 -18.84 20.61
C PRO A 48 8.24 -20.08 19.70
N ASN A 49 8.71 -21.20 20.18
CA ASN A 49 8.56 -22.50 19.56
C ASN A 49 7.07 -22.82 19.42
N GLN A 50 6.57 -22.86 18.19
CA GLN A 50 5.32 -23.50 17.87
C GLN A 50 5.52 -25.02 17.91
N SER A 51 5.24 -25.63 19.05
CA SER A 51 5.00 -27.08 19.11
C SER A 51 4.05 -27.38 20.27
N ASN A 52 2.96 -28.06 19.90
CA ASN A 52 1.95 -28.77 20.67
C ASN A 52 0.57 -28.09 20.76
N ILE A 53 -0.17 -28.20 19.65
CA ILE A 53 -1.62 -28.37 19.68
C ILE A 53 -1.89 -29.76 19.10
N PRO A 54 -2.49 -30.72 19.82
CA PRO A 54 -2.84 -32.00 19.26
C PRO A 54 -4.16 -31.91 18.48
N GLY A 55 -4.14 -32.43 17.25
CA GLY A 55 -5.35 -32.85 16.52
C GLY A 55 -5.81 -31.88 15.44
N GLU A 56 -5.39 -32.12 14.23
CA GLU A 56 -6.16 -32.44 13.05
C GLU A 56 -5.28 -32.32 11.79
N SER A 57 -5.04 -33.44 11.17
CA SER A 57 -4.35 -33.59 9.91
C SER A 57 -5.24 -33.08 8.77
N PHE A 58 -4.98 -31.90 8.23
CA PHE A 58 -5.44 -31.54 6.90
C PHE A 58 -4.30 -31.78 5.89
N ASN A 59 -4.37 -32.92 5.20
CA ASN A 59 -3.66 -33.15 3.96
C ASN A 59 -4.22 -32.23 2.88
N SER A 60 -3.58 -31.09 2.63
CA SER A 60 -3.77 -30.36 1.40
C SER A 60 -2.53 -30.53 0.52
N SER A 61 -2.53 -31.61 -0.29
CA SER A 61 -1.71 -31.70 -1.49
C SER A 61 -2.25 -30.72 -2.53
N GLY A 62 -1.96 -29.45 -2.35
CA GLY A 62 -2.23 -28.37 -3.30
C GLY A 62 -0.95 -28.08 -4.07
N ILE A 63 -1.03 -28.26 -5.36
CA ILE A 63 -0.02 -28.03 -6.38
C ILE A 63 0.42 -26.56 -6.34
N TYR A 64 1.47 -26.25 -5.58
CA TYR A 64 2.21 -25.01 -5.77
C TYR A 64 3.26 -25.25 -6.86
N SER A 65 2.98 -24.79 -8.07
CA SER A 65 4.00 -24.66 -9.09
C SER A 65 5.11 -23.75 -8.56
N LYS A 66 6.31 -24.31 -8.48
CA LYS A 66 7.57 -23.61 -8.21
C LYS A 66 7.76 -22.50 -9.23
N ARG A 67 7.29 -21.27 -8.93
CA ARG A 67 7.82 -20.07 -9.58
C ARG A 67 9.08 -19.69 -8.81
N SER A 68 10.19 -19.72 -9.51
CA SER A 68 11.53 -19.44 -9.05
C SER A 68 11.61 -18.10 -8.30
N SER A 69 11.86 -18.19 -7.00
CA SER A 69 12.39 -17.08 -6.22
C SER A 69 13.82 -16.81 -6.73
N ILE A 70 13.99 -15.69 -7.42
CA ILE A 70 15.34 -15.16 -7.71
C ILE A 70 15.88 -14.61 -6.39
N GLY A 71 16.55 -15.45 -5.65
CA GLY A 71 17.36 -15.06 -4.51
C GLY A 71 18.62 -14.35 -5.00
N PHE A 72 18.82 -13.12 -4.58
CA PHE A 72 20.13 -12.46 -4.72
C PHE A 72 21.14 -13.18 -3.83
N ASN A 73 21.93 -14.08 -4.40
CA ASN A 73 23.11 -14.63 -3.77
C ASN A 73 24.31 -13.83 -4.27
N GLN A 74 24.86 -12.95 -3.41
CA GLN A 74 26.19 -12.39 -3.62
C GLN A 74 27.22 -13.50 -3.39
N ASN A 75 27.62 -14.18 -4.45
CA ASN A 75 28.92 -14.85 -4.49
C ASN A 75 29.53 -14.68 -5.87
N ASN A 76 30.60 -13.92 -5.88
CA ASN A 76 31.56 -13.82 -6.99
C ASN A 76 31.95 -15.20 -7.49
N ASN A 77 31.72 -15.49 -8.78
CA ASN A 77 32.76 -16.07 -9.64
C ASN A 77 32.33 -16.01 -11.11
N ASN A 78 33.22 -15.46 -11.89
CA ASN A 78 33.29 -15.24 -13.31
C ASN A 78 32.68 -16.31 -14.22
N ASN A 79 32.10 -15.83 -15.30
CA ASN A 79 31.64 -16.45 -16.53
C ASN A 79 30.12 -16.69 -16.61
N ASP A 80 29.37 -15.59 -16.70
CA ASP A 80 28.07 -15.60 -17.37
C ASP A 80 28.07 -14.48 -18.40
N SER A 81 27.96 -14.85 -19.66
CA SER A 81 27.48 -13.99 -20.73
C SER A 81 26.07 -13.56 -20.34
N LEU A 82 25.97 -12.44 -19.60
CA LEU A 82 24.75 -11.81 -19.13
C LEU A 82 23.87 -11.50 -20.34
N ASN A 83 22.82 -12.26 -20.52
CA ASN A 83 21.60 -11.74 -21.11
C ASN A 83 21.13 -10.58 -20.22
N ASN A 84 21.62 -9.38 -20.50
CA ASN A 84 21.11 -8.12 -19.94
C ASN A 84 19.72 -7.90 -20.53
N GLU A 85 18.73 -8.65 -20.06
CA GLU A 85 17.35 -8.41 -20.43
C GLU A 85 16.93 -7.07 -19.85
N ILE A 86 16.63 -6.11 -20.74
CA ILE A 86 16.25 -4.75 -20.35
C ILE A 86 14.98 -4.84 -19.50
N GLN A 87 15.09 -4.38 -18.25
CA GLN A 87 14.00 -4.45 -17.27
C GLN A 87 12.83 -3.53 -17.67
N ARG A 88 11.63 -3.90 -17.23
CA ARG A 88 10.44 -3.06 -17.42
C ARG A 88 10.40 -1.98 -16.36
N PHE A 89 10.15 -0.74 -16.80
CA PHE A 89 10.09 0.41 -15.91
C PHE A 89 8.91 0.31 -14.92
N GLY A 90 9.19 0.55 -13.65
CA GLY A 90 8.20 0.72 -12.59
C GLY A 90 7.77 -0.54 -11.85
N TYR A 91 8.07 -1.75 -12.35
CA TYR A 91 7.67 -2.99 -11.67
C TYR A 91 8.51 -3.29 -10.43
N ASP A 92 9.74 -2.80 -10.37
CA ASP A 92 10.61 -2.88 -9.20
C ASP A 92 10.07 -2.14 -7.98
N PHE A 93 9.18 -1.16 -8.18
CA PHE A 93 8.49 -0.45 -7.11
C PHE A 93 7.80 -1.41 -6.12
N PHE A 94 7.23 -2.51 -6.61
CA PHE A 94 6.50 -3.47 -5.80
C PHE A 94 7.40 -4.55 -5.15
N THR A 95 8.68 -4.62 -5.50
CA THR A 95 9.61 -5.65 -4.98
C THR A 95 10.10 -5.34 -3.58
N ARG A 96 10.11 -4.05 -3.17
CA ARG A 96 10.60 -3.57 -1.87
C ARG A 96 9.49 -3.49 -0.83
N ARG A 97 8.84 -4.61 -0.53
CA ARG A 97 7.67 -4.67 0.36
C ARG A 97 7.98 -4.37 1.82
N ASP A 98 9.18 -4.72 2.29
CA ASP A 98 9.55 -4.65 3.71
C ASP A 98 9.82 -3.22 4.21
N SER A 99 9.88 -2.23 3.31
CA SER A 99 10.18 -0.84 3.65
C SER A 99 8.94 0.01 3.96
N ILE A 100 7.73 -0.53 3.84
CA ILE A 100 6.50 0.21 4.07
C ILE A 100 6.05 -0.01 5.50
N ALA A 101 6.39 0.95 6.36
CA ALA A 101 5.87 1.01 7.73
C ALA A 101 4.35 1.21 7.66
N PHE A 102 3.60 0.21 8.12
CA PHE A 102 2.14 0.24 8.05
C PHE A 102 1.53 1.06 9.20
N TRP A 103 0.78 2.07 8.88
CA TRP A 103 -0.55 2.51 9.29
C TRP A 103 -0.84 2.77 10.76
N GLU A 104 0.04 2.51 11.70
CA GLU A 104 -0.17 2.89 13.09
C GLU A 104 0.00 4.41 13.20
N ASN A 105 -1.08 5.12 13.49
CA ASN A 105 -1.14 6.57 13.74
C ASN A 105 -1.21 7.51 12.51
N LEU A 106 -1.83 7.09 11.41
CA LEU A 106 -2.15 8.03 10.34
C LEU A 106 -3.29 8.97 10.78
N PRO A 107 -3.17 10.28 10.47
CA PRO A 107 -4.28 11.20 10.69
C PRO A 107 -5.46 10.79 9.80
N THR A 108 -6.66 10.91 10.36
CA THR A 108 -7.89 10.57 9.62
C THR A 108 -8.05 11.48 8.41
N PRO A 109 -8.23 10.93 7.20
CA PRO A 109 -8.54 11.73 6.03
C PRO A 109 -9.85 12.51 6.21
N LYS A 110 -9.88 13.78 5.80
CA LYS A 110 -11.06 14.66 5.94
C LYS A 110 -12.30 14.13 5.23
N ASN A 111 -12.11 13.36 4.17
CA ASN A 111 -13.17 12.76 3.35
C ASN A 111 -13.54 11.33 3.80
N TYR A 112 -13.03 10.84 4.93
CA TYR A 112 -13.39 9.53 5.45
C TYR A 112 -14.87 9.50 5.83
N LEU A 113 -15.60 8.53 5.29
CA LEU A 113 -17.01 8.31 5.55
C LEU A 113 -17.19 7.27 6.65
N LEU A 114 -17.82 7.70 7.73
CA LEU A 114 -18.20 6.83 8.85
C LEU A 114 -19.11 5.69 8.37
N GLY A 115 -18.89 4.51 8.90
CA GLY A 115 -19.64 3.32 8.51
C GLY A 115 -19.73 2.25 9.62
N PRO A 116 -20.56 1.23 9.39
CA PRO A 116 -20.77 0.15 10.36
C PRO A 116 -19.45 -0.51 10.78
N GLY A 117 -19.24 -0.67 12.09
CA GLY A 117 -18.04 -1.23 12.68
C GLY A 117 -16.97 -0.22 13.08
N ASP A 118 -17.07 1.05 12.67
CA ASP A 118 -16.18 2.10 13.17
C ASP A 118 -16.49 2.41 14.63
N GLU A 119 -15.44 2.60 15.43
CA GLU A 119 -15.55 3.08 16.80
C GLU A 119 -15.37 4.60 16.83
N LEU A 120 -16.36 5.27 17.40
CA LEU A 120 -16.38 6.72 17.62
C LEU A 120 -16.08 7.00 19.08
N ILE A 121 -15.13 7.88 19.36
CA ILE A 121 -14.83 8.36 20.68
C ILE A 121 -15.31 9.80 20.78
N LEU A 122 -16.38 9.99 21.54
CA LEU A 122 -16.93 11.31 21.87
C LEU A 122 -16.31 11.82 23.14
N SER A 123 -15.75 13.01 23.10
CA SER A 123 -15.19 13.70 24.26
C SER A 123 -15.90 15.05 24.45
N LEU A 124 -16.43 15.28 25.63
CA LEU A 124 -16.89 16.58 26.11
C LEU A 124 -15.94 17.06 27.18
N TRP A 125 -15.56 18.35 27.13
CA TRP A 125 -14.73 18.96 28.16
C TRP A 125 -15.15 20.41 28.45
N GLY A 126 -14.76 20.89 29.60
CA GLY A 126 -15.19 22.18 30.14
C GLY A 126 -16.05 21.96 31.37
N GLU A 127 -17.21 22.60 31.45
CA GLU A 127 -18.15 22.47 32.56
C GLU A 127 -18.74 21.05 32.65
N THR A 128 -19.06 20.45 31.51
CA THR A 128 -19.46 19.05 31.43
C THR A 128 -18.29 18.21 30.91
N GLN A 129 -17.97 17.13 31.63
CA GLN A 129 -16.94 16.17 31.24
C GLN A 129 -17.58 14.81 30.94
N LEU A 130 -17.36 14.32 29.73
CA LEU A 130 -17.82 13.00 29.28
C LEU A 130 -16.81 12.46 28.28
N ARG A 131 -16.44 11.20 28.39
CA ARG A 131 -15.71 10.47 27.34
C ARG A 131 -16.37 9.13 27.17
N GLN A 132 -16.95 8.91 25.98
CA GLN A 132 -17.69 7.69 25.69
C GLN A 132 -17.32 7.17 24.30
N SER A 133 -17.24 5.84 24.18
CA SER A 133 -17.00 5.14 22.95
C SER A 133 -18.32 4.55 22.44
N TYR A 134 -18.57 4.67 21.13
CA TYR A 134 -19.71 4.10 20.44
C TYR A 134 -19.24 3.33 19.23
N ILE A 135 -19.74 2.11 19.02
CA ILE A 135 -19.53 1.35 17.79
C ILE A 135 -20.73 1.57 16.89
N ILE A 136 -20.50 1.98 15.65
CA ILE A 136 -21.58 2.12 14.66
C ILE A 136 -22.14 0.74 14.34
N SER A 137 -23.44 0.58 14.53
CA SER A 137 -24.16 -0.68 14.27
C SER A 137 -24.20 -1.00 12.76
N ARG A 138 -24.68 -2.20 12.40
CA ARG A 138 -24.88 -2.59 11.00
C ARG A 138 -25.87 -1.70 10.26
N GLU A 139 -26.83 -1.14 10.99
CA GLU A 139 -27.83 -0.20 10.51
C GLU A 139 -27.27 1.23 10.35
N GLY A 140 -25.99 1.43 10.68
CA GLY A 140 -25.31 2.72 10.56
C GLY A 140 -25.61 3.68 11.69
N THR A 141 -26.05 3.19 12.85
CA THR A 141 -26.49 4.00 13.99
C THR A 141 -25.60 3.78 15.21
N ILE A 142 -25.60 4.76 16.11
CA ILE A 142 -25.14 4.63 17.49
C ILE A 142 -26.32 4.88 18.43
N TYR A 143 -26.24 4.36 19.65
CA TYR A 143 -27.25 4.60 20.68
C TYR A 143 -26.58 5.26 21.89
N ASP A 144 -27.21 6.33 22.37
CA ASP A 144 -26.87 7.02 23.60
C ASP A 144 -28.07 7.03 24.56
N ASP A 145 -27.84 6.75 25.84
CA ASP A 145 -28.91 6.56 26.83
C ASP A 145 -29.76 7.82 27.03
N LYS A 146 -29.20 9.02 26.79
CA LYS A 146 -29.88 10.29 27.01
C LYS A 146 -30.53 10.88 25.76
N ILE A 147 -29.94 10.55 24.59
CA ILE A 147 -30.35 11.17 23.32
C ILE A 147 -31.11 10.17 22.46
N GLY A 148 -30.84 8.86 22.64
CA GLY A 148 -31.42 7.79 21.86
C GLY A 148 -30.60 7.43 20.61
N LEU A 149 -31.29 7.00 19.57
CA LEU A 149 -30.70 6.49 18.33
C LEU A 149 -30.25 7.64 17.42
N LEU A 150 -28.98 7.56 16.92
CA LEU A 150 -28.37 8.57 16.04
C LEU A 150 -27.76 7.91 14.80
N ILE A 151 -28.14 8.38 13.61
CA ILE A 151 -27.60 7.86 12.33
C ILE A 151 -26.26 8.53 12.04
N MET A 152 -25.19 7.73 11.99
CA MET A 152 -23.82 8.21 11.78
C MET A 152 -23.24 7.83 10.42
N THR A 153 -23.72 6.76 9.80
CA THR A 153 -23.17 6.26 8.54
C THR A 153 -23.30 7.28 7.40
N GLY A 154 -22.30 7.33 6.52
CA GLY A 154 -22.28 8.21 5.35
C GLY A 154 -21.91 9.66 5.64
N ARG A 155 -21.65 10.03 6.90
CA ARG A 155 -21.15 11.35 7.31
C ARG A 155 -19.63 11.32 7.35
N THR A 156 -18.98 12.44 7.07
CA THR A 156 -17.59 12.67 7.44
C THR A 156 -17.47 12.87 8.95
N ILE A 157 -16.24 12.84 9.49
CA ILE A 157 -16.03 13.11 10.93
C ILE A 157 -16.52 14.51 11.31
N GLU A 158 -16.20 15.52 10.50
CA GLU A 158 -16.67 16.89 10.73
C GLU A 158 -18.20 17.01 10.74
N GLU A 159 -18.87 16.35 9.78
CA GLU A 159 -20.33 16.33 9.72
C GLU A 159 -20.93 15.56 10.90
N GLY A 160 -20.27 14.46 11.31
CA GLY A 160 -20.63 13.68 12.47
C GLY A 160 -20.50 14.48 13.77
N GLU A 161 -19.41 15.22 13.96
CA GLU A 161 -19.19 16.09 15.10
C GLU A 161 -20.26 17.20 15.19
N LYS A 162 -20.52 17.90 14.09
CA LYS A 162 -21.58 18.93 14.02
C LYS A 162 -22.96 18.36 14.36
N PHE A 163 -23.27 17.17 13.83
CA PHE A 163 -24.51 16.48 14.10
C PHE A 163 -24.64 16.06 15.56
N LEU A 164 -23.58 15.49 16.16
CA LEU A 164 -23.55 15.13 17.57
C LEU A 164 -23.65 16.37 18.46
N LYS A 165 -22.93 17.46 18.15
CA LYS A 165 -23.03 18.73 18.86
C LYS A 165 -24.46 19.23 18.91
N SER A 166 -25.15 19.24 17.78
CA SER A 166 -26.55 19.64 17.70
C SER A 166 -27.48 18.72 18.52
N SER A 167 -27.22 17.42 18.50
CA SER A 167 -28.03 16.43 19.24
C SER A 167 -27.80 16.52 20.75
N PHE A 168 -26.55 16.60 21.17
CA PHE A 168 -26.13 16.67 22.59
C PHE A 168 -26.50 18.02 23.22
N SER A 169 -26.55 19.12 22.47
CA SER A 169 -26.97 20.44 22.96
C SER A 169 -28.45 20.49 23.40
N LYS A 170 -29.27 19.52 23.00
CA LYS A 170 -30.67 19.38 23.45
C LYS A 170 -30.72 18.91 24.91
N VAL A 171 -29.75 18.12 25.33
CA VAL A 171 -29.65 17.55 26.69
C VAL A 171 -28.66 18.35 27.57
N TYR A 172 -27.55 18.77 26.98
CA TYR A 172 -26.49 19.50 27.67
C TYR A 172 -26.54 20.98 27.27
N SER A 173 -27.18 21.82 28.08
CA SER A 173 -27.33 23.25 27.79
C SER A 173 -26.02 24.01 27.67
N THR A 174 -24.97 23.51 28.31
CA THR A 174 -23.58 24.04 28.28
C THR A 174 -22.88 23.93 26.93
N LEU A 175 -23.44 23.14 25.99
CA LEU A 175 -22.98 23.01 24.60
C LEU A 175 -23.61 24.06 23.65
N ARG A 176 -24.54 24.89 24.11
CA ARG A 176 -25.26 25.86 23.25
C ARG A 176 -24.31 26.97 22.81
N VAL A 177 -24.41 27.36 21.52
CA VAL A 177 -23.44 28.22 20.84
C VAL A 177 -23.28 29.61 21.44
N GLU A 178 -24.35 30.18 22.05
CA GLU A 178 -24.33 31.56 22.56
C GLU A 178 -23.54 31.76 23.87
N ASN A 179 -23.37 30.71 24.68
CA ASN A 179 -22.59 30.74 25.92
C ASN A 179 -21.98 29.34 26.19
N ALA A 180 -21.30 28.78 25.20
CA ALA A 180 -20.72 27.43 25.35
C ALA A 180 -19.61 27.41 26.40
N THR A 181 -19.86 26.73 27.51
CA THR A 181 -18.87 26.41 28.56
C THR A 181 -18.38 24.95 28.46
N THR A 182 -18.96 24.19 27.55
CA THR A 182 -18.57 22.81 27.23
C THR A 182 -18.24 22.72 25.74
N PHE A 183 -17.20 21.99 25.41
CA PHE A 183 -16.71 21.75 24.06
C PHE A 183 -16.87 20.27 23.72
N ILE A 184 -16.92 19.96 22.42
CA ILE A 184 -17.09 18.60 21.91
C ILE A 184 -15.99 18.31 20.90
N ASP A 185 -15.52 17.08 20.90
CA ASP A 185 -14.61 16.51 19.90
C ASP A 185 -15.08 15.11 19.57
N LEU A 186 -14.99 14.77 18.29
CA LEU A 186 -15.27 13.45 17.77
C LEU A 186 -14.03 12.89 17.11
N SER A 187 -13.48 11.85 17.70
CA SER A 187 -12.34 11.12 17.15
C SER A 187 -12.70 9.68 16.83
N LEU A 188 -11.89 9.06 15.95
CA LEU A 188 -12.01 7.63 15.66
C LEU A 188 -11.18 6.83 16.65
N GLY A 189 -11.76 5.75 17.16
CA GLY A 189 -11.06 4.71 17.88
C GLY A 189 -10.61 3.61 16.91
N LYS A 190 -11.08 2.38 17.14
CA LYS A 190 -10.80 1.26 16.26
C LYS A 190 -11.55 1.39 14.95
N LEU A 191 -10.84 1.20 13.83
CA LEU A 191 -11.41 1.23 12.50
C LEU A 191 -11.76 -0.17 12.02
N ARG A 192 -12.84 -0.26 11.24
CA ARG A 192 -13.16 -1.47 10.49
C ARG A 192 -12.17 -1.69 9.36
N SER A 193 -12.00 -2.93 8.92
CA SER A 193 -11.36 -3.20 7.63
C SER A 193 -12.37 -3.01 6.49
N ILE A 194 -11.88 -2.60 5.31
CA ILE A 194 -12.64 -2.62 4.06
C ILE A 194 -12.19 -3.80 3.21
N ASN A 195 -13.11 -4.41 2.45
CA ASN A 195 -12.81 -5.51 1.56
C ASN A 195 -12.67 -4.99 0.13
N VAL A 196 -11.50 -5.19 -0.47
CA VAL A 196 -11.20 -4.77 -1.84
C VAL A 196 -10.78 -5.97 -2.66
N ASN A 197 -11.34 -6.09 -3.87
CA ASN A 197 -11.01 -7.13 -4.83
C ASN A 197 -9.89 -6.68 -5.76
N PHE A 198 -8.81 -7.46 -5.87
CA PHE A 198 -7.76 -7.25 -6.87
C PHE A 198 -7.82 -8.40 -7.88
N VAL A 199 -7.99 -8.04 -9.17
CA VAL A 199 -8.20 -9.01 -10.26
C VAL A 199 -7.39 -8.64 -11.51
N GLY A 200 -7.18 -9.62 -12.39
CA GLY A 200 -6.37 -9.47 -13.59
C GLY A 200 -4.91 -9.76 -13.32
N GLU A 201 -4.02 -9.00 -13.96
CA GLU A 201 -2.57 -9.21 -13.94
C GLU A 201 -1.92 -8.65 -12.66
N VAL A 202 -2.37 -9.11 -11.51
CA VAL A 202 -1.82 -8.84 -10.19
C VAL A 202 -1.13 -10.08 -9.65
N ILE A 203 -0.06 -9.95 -8.88
CA ILE A 203 0.75 -11.11 -8.43
C ILE A 203 -0.08 -12.05 -7.56
N MET A 204 -0.91 -11.53 -6.67
CA MET A 204 -1.80 -12.32 -5.83
C MET A 204 -3.24 -11.80 -5.97
N PRO A 205 -4.01 -12.30 -6.96
CA PRO A 205 -5.41 -11.92 -7.11
C PRO A 205 -6.26 -12.44 -5.96
N GLY A 206 -7.25 -11.65 -5.53
CA GLY A 206 -8.14 -12.04 -4.43
C GLY A 206 -8.86 -10.89 -3.77
N VAL A 207 -9.59 -11.20 -2.70
CA VAL A 207 -10.25 -10.24 -1.83
C VAL A 207 -9.39 -9.99 -0.61
N TYR A 208 -9.08 -8.75 -0.32
CA TYR A 208 -8.20 -8.35 0.78
C TYR A 208 -8.94 -7.47 1.78
N PRO A 209 -8.94 -7.85 3.07
CA PRO A 209 -9.30 -6.92 4.13
C PRO A 209 -8.14 -5.95 4.33
N ILE A 210 -8.34 -4.70 3.94
CA ILE A 210 -7.33 -3.65 4.02
C ILE A 210 -7.77 -2.53 4.94
N HIS A 211 -6.82 -1.70 5.36
CA HIS A 211 -7.11 -0.54 6.19
C HIS A 211 -7.99 0.48 5.41
N PRO A 212 -8.98 1.12 6.04
CA PRO A 212 -9.90 2.03 5.34
C PRO A 212 -9.25 3.29 4.78
N PHE A 213 -8.02 3.62 5.20
CA PHE A 213 -7.24 4.73 4.63
C PHE A 213 -6.30 4.28 3.51
N SER A 214 -6.35 3.02 3.11
CA SER A 214 -5.52 2.51 2.03
C SER A 214 -5.85 3.18 0.70
N THR A 215 -4.80 3.54 -0.02
CA THR A 215 -4.88 4.04 -1.40
C THR A 215 -4.72 2.88 -2.40
N ILE A 216 -4.91 3.15 -3.69
CA ILE A 216 -4.68 2.16 -4.75
C ILE A 216 -3.25 1.58 -4.69
N ILE A 217 -2.25 2.43 -4.44
CA ILE A 217 -0.84 2.03 -4.38
C ILE A 217 -0.61 1.06 -3.22
N THR A 218 -1.11 1.41 -2.03
CA THR A 218 -0.92 0.59 -0.84
C THR A 218 -1.72 -0.70 -0.89
N GLY A 219 -2.90 -0.68 -1.49
CA GLY A 219 -3.68 -1.89 -1.76
C GLY A 219 -2.97 -2.82 -2.74
N LEU A 220 -2.39 -2.29 -3.83
CA LEU A 220 -1.61 -3.07 -4.77
C LEU A 220 -0.38 -3.71 -4.12
N ILE A 221 0.33 -2.98 -3.24
CA ILE A 221 1.46 -3.54 -2.49
C ILE A 221 1.01 -4.72 -1.63
N GLN A 222 -0.15 -4.65 -0.97
CA GLN A 222 -0.69 -5.78 -0.19
C GLN A 222 -1.06 -6.97 -1.07
N ALA A 223 -1.59 -6.73 -2.27
CA ALA A 223 -1.88 -7.77 -3.25
C ALA A 223 -0.63 -8.29 -3.99
N GLY A 224 0.56 -7.88 -3.54
CA GLY A 224 1.83 -8.34 -4.11
C GLY A 224 2.37 -7.51 -5.25
N GLY A 225 1.66 -6.48 -5.69
CA GLY A 225 2.02 -5.66 -6.82
C GLY A 225 1.41 -6.12 -8.14
N VAL A 226 1.72 -5.38 -9.20
CA VAL A 226 1.32 -5.71 -10.57
C VAL A 226 2.31 -6.73 -11.14
N ASP A 227 1.78 -7.79 -11.78
CA ASP A 227 2.62 -8.76 -12.50
C ASP A 227 3.27 -8.08 -13.71
N THR A 228 4.41 -8.59 -14.16
CA THR A 228 5.13 -8.08 -15.34
C THR A 228 4.31 -8.14 -16.64
N THR A 229 3.24 -8.93 -16.67
CA THR A 229 2.29 -9.01 -17.78
C THR A 229 1.17 -7.97 -17.69
N GLY A 230 1.02 -7.28 -16.54
CA GLY A 230 -0.03 -6.31 -16.28
C GLY A 230 0.35 -4.88 -16.64
N SER A 231 -0.64 -4.07 -16.98
CA SER A 231 -0.48 -2.65 -17.26
C SER A 231 -0.33 -1.83 -15.99
N LEU A 232 0.69 -0.96 -15.92
CA LEU A 232 0.84 0.08 -14.90
C LEU A 232 0.09 1.36 -15.25
N ARG A 233 -0.29 1.55 -16.52
CA ARG A 233 -0.87 2.80 -17.02
C ARG A 233 -2.39 2.76 -17.21
N LYS A 234 -2.99 1.56 -17.16
CA LYS A 234 -4.42 1.35 -17.38
C LYS A 234 -5.07 0.62 -16.20
N ILE A 235 -4.69 0.99 -14.97
CA ILE A 235 -5.30 0.42 -13.77
C ILE A 235 -6.72 0.97 -13.63
N ILE A 236 -7.69 0.09 -13.40
CA ILE A 236 -9.11 0.42 -13.37
C ILE A 236 -9.67 0.12 -11.98
N ILE A 237 -10.33 1.09 -11.38
CA ILE A 237 -11.09 0.89 -10.14
C ILE A 237 -12.57 0.97 -10.49
N ARG A 238 -13.32 -0.10 -10.21
CA ARG A 238 -14.78 -0.14 -10.34
C ARG A 238 -15.42 0.07 -8.99
N ARG A 239 -16.22 1.13 -8.88
CA ARG A 239 -16.91 1.56 -7.65
C ARG A 239 -18.35 1.96 -7.99
N ASN A 240 -19.35 1.28 -7.44
CA ASN A 240 -20.76 1.64 -7.61
C ASN A 240 -21.13 1.99 -9.06
N ASN A 241 -20.84 1.12 -10.01
CA ASN A 241 -21.03 1.31 -11.46
C ASN A 241 -20.23 2.46 -12.10
N LYS A 242 -19.33 3.11 -11.36
CA LYS A 242 -18.39 4.09 -11.89
C LYS A 242 -17.03 3.45 -12.15
N THR A 243 -16.38 3.89 -13.20
CA THR A 243 -15.03 3.48 -13.54
C THR A 243 -14.08 4.65 -13.30
N ILE A 244 -13.02 4.41 -12.54
CA ILE A 244 -11.95 5.37 -12.28
C ILE A 244 -10.68 4.77 -12.86
N ASN A 245 -9.98 5.52 -13.70
CA ASN A 245 -8.70 5.10 -14.29
C ASN A 245 -7.55 5.68 -13.47
N PHE A 246 -6.51 4.89 -13.28
CA PHE A 246 -5.29 5.29 -12.59
C PHE A 246 -4.08 4.94 -13.43
N ASP A 247 -3.22 5.93 -13.70
CA ASP A 247 -1.93 5.78 -14.38
C ASP A 247 -0.80 5.86 -13.35
N MET A 248 -0.14 4.73 -13.12
CA MET A 248 0.97 4.66 -12.14
C MET A 248 2.19 5.47 -12.59
N TYR A 249 2.36 5.74 -13.88
CA TYR A 249 3.47 6.54 -14.39
C TYR A 249 3.41 7.99 -13.90
N ASP A 250 2.22 8.57 -13.75
CA ASP A 250 2.06 9.90 -13.17
C ASP A 250 2.59 9.96 -11.73
N TYR A 251 2.38 8.89 -10.98
CA TYR A 251 2.97 8.78 -9.65
C TYR A 251 4.49 8.55 -9.68
N LEU A 252 4.95 7.57 -10.47
CA LEU A 252 6.35 7.15 -10.51
C LEU A 252 7.29 8.23 -11.08
N LEU A 253 6.81 9.02 -12.04
CA LEU A 253 7.60 10.04 -12.74
C LEU A 253 7.46 11.43 -12.13
N ASN A 254 6.25 11.79 -11.68
CA ASN A 254 5.89 13.14 -11.31
C ASN A 254 5.52 13.30 -9.82
N GLY A 255 5.41 12.20 -9.08
CA GLY A 255 4.92 12.21 -7.70
C GLY A 255 3.46 12.63 -7.57
N LYS A 256 2.71 12.63 -8.68
CA LYS A 256 1.30 13.03 -8.66
C LYS A 256 0.44 11.89 -8.18
N LEU A 257 -0.24 12.09 -7.06
CA LEU A 257 -1.40 11.32 -6.63
C LEU A 257 -2.64 12.09 -7.07
N ASP A 258 -2.88 12.20 -8.38
CA ASP A 258 -4.06 12.90 -8.88
C ASP A 258 -5.32 12.21 -8.37
N GLY A 259 -6.02 12.95 -7.48
CA GLY A 259 -7.32 12.57 -7.00
C GLY A 259 -7.33 11.50 -5.93
N ASP A 260 -6.29 11.45 -5.05
CA ASP A 260 -6.29 10.62 -3.85
C ASP A 260 -7.25 9.42 -3.98
N ILE A 261 -6.80 8.41 -4.70
CA ILE A 261 -7.64 7.25 -4.93
C ILE A 261 -7.60 6.36 -3.68
N GLN A 262 -8.20 6.90 -2.62
CA GLN A 262 -8.51 6.11 -1.44
C GLN A 262 -9.49 5.00 -1.83
N LEU A 263 -9.13 3.78 -1.50
CA LEU A 263 -9.98 2.62 -1.74
C LEU A 263 -11.18 2.63 -0.78
N ARG A 264 -12.28 2.05 -1.23
CA ARG A 264 -13.52 1.92 -0.46
C ARG A 264 -13.95 0.47 -0.39
N ASP A 265 -14.80 0.17 0.57
CA ASP A 265 -15.39 -1.16 0.69
C ASP A 265 -16.10 -1.57 -0.60
N GLN A 266 -15.90 -2.82 -1.03
CA GLN A 266 -16.42 -3.41 -2.27
C GLN A 266 -15.84 -2.83 -3.58
N ASP A 267 -14.73 -2.07 -3.54
CA ASP A 267 -14.03 -1.70 -4.76
C ASP A 267 -13.45 -2.93 -5.46
N ILE A 268 -13.46 -2.90 -6.79
CA ILE A 268 -12.80 -3.90 -7.63
C ILE A 268 -11.67 -3.19 -8.40
N VAL A 269 -10.44 -3.55 -8.09
CA VAL A 269 -9.24 -3.08 -8.79
C VAL A 269 -8.89 -4.08 -9.87
N VAL A 270 -8.95 -3.65 -11.11
CA VAL A 270 -8.70 -4.48 -12.30
C VAL A 270 -7.38 -4.06 -12.94
N ILE A 271 -6.45 -4.99 -13.07
CA ILE A 271 -5.19 -4.79 -13.79
C ILE A 271 -5.31 -5.49 -15.15
N PRO A 272 -5.47 -4.75 -16.24
CA PRO A 272 -5.53 -5.35 -17.57
C PRO A 272 -4.15 -5.79 -18.05
N PRO A 273 -4.07 -6.68 -19.06
CA PRO A 273 -2.80 -7.07 -19.68
C PRO A 273 -2.09 -5.88 -20.31
N LEU A 274 -0.77 -5.87 -20.20
CA LEU A 274 0.13 -4.94 -20.87
C LEU A 274 0.10 -5.19 -22.40
N GLN A 275 -0.19 -4.16 -23.20
CA GLN A 275 -0.35 -4.30 -24.65
C GLN A 275 0.72 -3.57 -25.46
N LEU A 276 1.07 -2.35 -25.08
CA LEU A 276 1.90 -1.45 -25.87
C LEU A 276 3.20 -1.15 -25.13
N THR A 277 4.33 -1.53 -25.72
CA THR A 277 5.66 -1.32 -25.13
C THR A 277 6.65 -0.80 -26.17
N ILE A 278 7.58 0.02 -25.69
CA ILE A 278 8.78 0.46 -26.40
C ILE A 278 10.01 0.19 -25.55
N THR A 279 11.09 -0.25 -26.15
CA THR A 279 12.40 -0.34 -25.51
C THR A 279 13.18 0.93 -25.80
N ILE A 280 13.78 1.55 -24.80
CA ILE A 280 14.66 2.71 -24.93
C ILE A 280 15.95 2.39 -24.18
N ASP A 281 17.07 2.43 -24.89
CA ASP A 281 18.36 2.05 -24.33
C ASP A 281 19.53 2.92 -24.81
N SER A 282 20.73 2.51 -24.37
CA SER A 282 22.03 3.13 -24.65
C SER A 282 22.17 4.51 -23.98
N ALA A 283 22.46 5.60 -24.70
CA ALA A 283 22.81 6.90 -24.14
C ALA A 283 21.59 7.67 -23.57
N VAL A 284 20.84 7.04 -22.68
CA VAL A 284 19.72 7.63 -21.92
C VAL A 284 19.92 7.46 -20.43
N PHE A 285 19.31 8.34 -19.60
CA PHE A 285 19.48 8.26 -18.14
C PHE A 285 18.88 7.02 -17.51
N ARG A 286 17.78 6.47 -18.06
CA ARG A 286 17.09 5.28 -17.54
C ARG A 286 16.76 4.31 -18.67
N PRO A 287 17.70 3.46 -19.08
CA PRO A 287 17.43 2.42 -20.06
C PRO A 287 16.40 1.43 -19.51
N ALA A 288 15.28 1.25 -20.21
CA ALA A 288 14.22 0.34 -19.78
C ALA A 288 13.23 0.04 -20.92
N LYS A 289 12.36 -0.94 -20.69
CA LYS A 289 11.17 -1.19 -21.48
C LYS A 289 9.99 -0.45 -20.87
N TYR A 290 9.46 0.54 -21.61
CA TYR A 290 8.38 1.43 -21.17
C TYR A 290 7.04 0.98 -21.73
N GLU A 291 5.99 1.05 -20.90
CA GLU A 291 4.61 1.01 -21.37
C GLU A 291 4.22 2.38 -21.93
N PHE A 292 3.46 2.41 -23.02
CA PHE A 292 2.93 3.65 -23.56
C PHE A 292 1.44 3.57 -23.86
N ILE A 293 0.80 4.75 -23.98
CA ILE A 293 -0.58 4.92 -24.39
C ILE A 293 -0.60 5.31 -25.88
N GLU A 294 -1.57 4.81 -26.62
CA GLU A 294 -1.73 5.15 -28.03
C GLU A 294 -1.76 6.66 -28.25
N GLY A 295 -0.98 7.13 -29.22
CA GLY A 295 -0.84 8.56 -29.53
C GLY A 295 0.32 9.26 -28.82
N GLU A 296 1.08 8.59 -27.94
CA GLU A 296 2.28 9.17 -27.37
C GLU A 296 3.44 9.23 -28.37
N SER A 297 4.13 10.36 -28.41
CA SER A 297 5.29 10.56 -29.27
C SER A 297 6.56 9.92 -28.68
N ILE A 298 7.52 9.59 -29.55
CA ILE A 298 8.84 9.10 -29.13
C ILE A 298 9.52 10.09 -28.17
N MET A 299 9.37 11.41 -28.39
CA MET A 299 9.91 12.43 -27.49
C MET A 299 9.34 12.33 -26.07
N GLN A 300 8.04 12.05 -25.95
CA GLN A 300 7.42 11.91 -24.64
C GLN A 300 7.96 10.68 -23.90
N LEU A 301 8.13 9.57 -24.60
CA LEU A 301 8.68 8.34 -24.02
C LEU A 301 10.17 8.48 -23.68
N LEU A 302 10.93 9.24 -24.49
CA LEU A 302 12.30 9.58 -24.15
C LEU A 302 12.38 10.42 -22.86
N LYS A 303 11.42 11.31 -22.61
CA LYS A 303 11.33 12.03 -21.31
C LYS A 303 11.09 11.07 -20.14
N TYR A 304 10.33 10.00 -20.32
CA TYR A 304 10.18 8.96 -19.30
C TYR A 304 11.50 8.24 -19.01
N ALA A 305 12.35 8.09 -20.03
CA ALA A 305 13.72 7.58 -19.87
C ALA A 305 14.70 8.60 -19.25
N GLY A 306 14.22 9.77 -18.87
CA GLY A 306 15.03 10.85 -18.30
C GLY A 306 15.71 11.77 -19.32
N GLY A 307 15.52 11.52 -20.62
CA GLY A 307 16.19 12.23 -21.71
C GLY A 307 17.51 11.57 -22.12
N LEU A 308 18.21 12.26 -23.00
CA LEU A 308 19.52 11.82 -23.51
C LEU A 308 20.65 12.21 -22.55
N ASN A 309 21.65 11.36 -22.45
CA ASN A 309 22.92 11.67 -21.80
C ASN A 309 23.69 12.75 -22.60
N ALA A 310 24.69 13.38 -21.98
CA ALA A 310 25.47 14.45 -22.61
C ALA A 310 26.32 13.98 -23.81
N ASP A 311 26.65 12.71 -23.87
CA ASP A 311 27.44 12.04 -24.92
C ASP A 311 26.58 11.44 -26.04
N ALA A 312 25.26 11.56 -25.95
CA ALA A 312 24.36 11.03 -26.95
C ALA A 312 24.44 11.80 -28.30
N SER A 313 24.31 11.06 -29.39
CA SER A 313 24.17 11.63 -30.74
C SER A 313 22.85 12.38 -30.91
N SER A 314 22.83 13.38 -31.78
CA SER A 314 21.59 14.04 -32.23
C SER A 314 20.73 13.17 -33.13
N VAL A 315 21.27 12.06 -33.64
CA VAL A 315 20.59 11.09 -34.50
C VAL A 315 20.44 9.79 -33.75
N LEU A 316 19.18 9.36 -33.55
CA LEU A 316 18.82 8.13 -32.87
C LEU A 316 18.40 7.06 -33.88
N SER A 317 18.63 5.79 -33.52
CA SER A 317 18.18 4.65 -34.32
C SER A 317 16.85 4.14 -33.78
N LEU A 318 15.82 4.08 -34.62
CA LEU A 318 14.54 3.44 -34.32
C LEU A 318 14.39 2.17 -35.12
N GLU A 319 14.35 1.03 -34.43
CA GLU A 319 13.91 -0.24 -34.97
C GLU A 319 12.41 -0.39 -34.72
N ARG A 320 11.67 -0.67 -35.78
CA ARG A 320 10.19 -0.78 -35.75
C ARG A 320 9.73 -2.10 -36.29
N ILE A 321 8.85 -2.78 -35.56
CA ILE A 321 8.24 -4.04 -36.02
C ILE A 321 7.14 -3.74 -37.04
N VAL A 322 7.21 -4.37 -38.22
CA VAL A 322 6.17 -4.28 -39.23
C VAL A 322 4.90 -4.98 -38.73
N PRO A 323 3.76 -4.28 -38.64
CA PRO A 323 2.50 -4.88 -38.22
C PRO A 323 2.16 -6.14 -39.06
N ILE A 324 1.57 -7.15 -38.44
CA ILE A 324 1.28 -8.45 -39.06
C ILE A 324 0.54 -8.29 -40.39
N LYS A 325 -0.42 -7.37 -40.48
CA LYS A 325 -1.21 -7.09 -41.68
C LYS A 325 -0.38 -6.60 -42.88
N ASN A 326 0.80 -6.03 -42.63
CA ASN A 326 1.67 -5.40 -43.62
C ASN A 326 2.93 -6.23 -43.92
N ARG A 327 3.07 -7.41 -43.33
CA ARG A 327 4.20 -8.30 -43.56
C ARG A 327 4.04 -9.01 -44.92
N LYS A 328 5.11 -8.98 -45.69
CA LYS A 328 5.21 -9.74 -46.92
C LYS A 328 6.14 -10.93 -46.77
N ASN A 329 5.88 -11.99 -47.48
CA ASN A 329 6.77 -13.15 -47.51
C ASN A 329 8.14 -12.72 -48.02
N ASN A 330 9.20 -13.16 -47.30
CA ASN A 330 10.60 -12.87 -47.58
C ASN A 330 11.07 -11.43 -47.33
N GLU A 331 10.28 -10.56 -46.68
CA GLU A 331 10.75 -9.26 -46.18
C GLU A 331 11.06 -9.34 -44.69
N SER A 332 12.05 -8.52 -44.24
CA SER A 332 12.35 -8.40 -42.80
C SER A 332 11.12 -7.87 -42.06
N ILE A 333 10.85 -8.46 -40.88
CA ILE A 333 9.79 -7.97 -40.00
C ILE A 333 10.22 -6.68 -39.25
N TYR A 334 11.49 -6.30 -39.33
CA TYR A 334 12.06 -5.10 -38.73
C TYR A 334 12.38 -4.05 -39.79
N LYS A 335 12.04 -2.79 -39.51
CA LYS A 335 12.43 -1.61 -40.28
C LYS A 335 13.28 -0.70 -39.40
N TYR A 336 14.46 -0.32 -39.91
CA TYR A 336 15.37 0.60 -39.25
C TYR A 336 15.25 1.98 -39.84
N LYS A 337 15.20 3.01 -38.98
CA LYS A 337 15.12 4.40 -39.38
C LYS A 337 16.00 5.26 -38.45
N ASN A 338 16.92 6.02 -39.02
CA ASN A 338 17.61 7.05 -38.29
C ASN A 338 16.70 8.27 -38.16
N ILE A 339 16.57 8.80 -36.96
CA ILE A 339 15.64 9.87 -36.61
C ILE A 339 16.43 10.98 -35.95
N ASP A 340 16.29 12.21 -36.45
CA ASP A 340 16.83 13.39 -35.83
C ASP A 340 16.05 13.73 -34.56
N TYR A 341 16.77 14.12 -33.50
CA TYR A 341 16.19 14.48 -32.20
C TYR A 341 15.07 15.53 -32.34
N SER A 342 15.24 16.52 -33.24
CA SER A 342 14.25 17.59 -33.47
C SER A 342 12.91 17.09 -33.98
N THR A 343 12.85 15.90 -34.59
CA THR A 343 11.64 15.32 -35.21
C THR A 343 10.91 14.33 -34.29
N LEU A 344 11.45 13.98 -33.14
CA LEU A 344 10.89 12.96 -32.24
C LEU A 344 9.47 13.28 -31.75
N ASN A 345 9.09 14.56 -31.67
CA ASN A 345 7.72 14.98 -31.30
C ASN A 345 6.67 14.59 -32.38
N THR A 346 7.06 14.42 -33.63
CA THR A 346 6.16 14.13 -34.74
C THR A 346 6.02 12.65 -35.03
N ILE A 347 6.81 11.82 -34.34
CA ILE A 347 6.82 10.36 -34.52
C ILE A 347 6.14 9.72 -33.33
N PHE A 348 5.05 9.02 -33.59
CA PHE A 348 4.30 8.27 -32.57
C PHE A 348 4.89 6.87 -32.39
N ALA A 349 4.89 6.41 -31.14
CA ALA A 349 5.35 5.07 -30.78
C ALA A 349 4.43 3.99 -31.37
N GLN A 350 5.04 2.86 -31.71
CA GLN A 350 4.33 1.63 -32.09
C GLN A 350 4.78 0.47 -31.21
N ASN A 351 3.88 -0.48 -31.01
CA ASN A 351 4.19 -1.62 -30.15
C ASN A 351 5.39 -2.41 -30.66
N GLY A 352 6.35 -2.63 -29.78
CA GLY A 352 7.60 -3.31 -30.07
C GLY A 352 8.69 -2.42 -30.68
N ASP A 353 8.48 -1.10 -30.75
CA ASP A 353 9.56 -0.18 -31.14
C ASP A 353 10.76 -0.33 -30.20
N HIS A 354 11.97 -0.17 -30.77
CA HIS A 354 13.22 -0.12 -30.02
C HIS A 354 13.96 1.15 -30.43
N LEU A 355 14.12 2.08 -29.51
CA LEU A 355 14.87 3.32 -29.69
C LEU A 355 16.24 3.21 -29.04
N THR A 356 17.29 3.30 -29.85
CA THR A 356 18.68 3.28 -29.41
C THR A 356 19.27 4.68 -29.57
N ALA A 357 19.73 5.26 -28.45
CA ALA A 357 20.46 6.53 -28.43
C ALA A 357 21.97 6.23 -28.44
N THR A 358 22.65 6.52 -29.52
CA THR A 358 24.10 6.23 -29.69
C THR A 358 24.92 7.47 -29.46
#